data_69ab5276d4ed65972e47318bb56fd09e
#
_entry.id   69ab5276d4ed65972e47318bb56fd09e
#
_cell.length_a   1.000
_cell.length_b   1.000
_cell.length_c   1.000
_cell.angle_alpha   90.00
_cell.angle_beta   90.00
_cell.angle_gamma   90.00
#
_symmetry.space_group_name_H-M   'P 1'
#
loop_
_entity.id
_entity.type
_entity.pdbx_description
1 polymer ?
#
loop_
_entity_poly.entity_id
_entity_poly.type
_entity_poly.pdbx_seq_one_letter_code
_entity_poly.pdbx_strand_id
1 'polypeptide(L)'
;GGRLAAEILLKNGCKKIVHFRGATAVESPYHERHFEFARIMKEQGVECFDYELAWNKFDLEYYKYAVKDLFDRLDEWEFDGIFGTDLVAIECMNEVIRRHKKVPKDVKCVAYDGTYITQIVEPSVTSIVQPIKELAKEAARLICELVNGKTYKNEKVTLGVSVRKGRTTME
;
A
#
# COMPACT_ATOMS: atom_id res chain seq x y z
N GLY A 1 4.24 -8.51 2.15
CA GLY A 1 3.15 -7.67 1.61
C GLY A 1 3.53 -7.04 0.29
N GLY A 2 4.69 -6.39 0.18
CA GLY A 2 5.13 -5.76 -1.07
C GLY A 2 5.20 -6.72 -2.25
N ARG A 3 5.65 -7.95 -2.03
CA ARG A 3 5.65 -8.99 -3.07
C ARG A 3 4.25 -9.27 -3.61
N LEU A 4 3.26 -9.45 -2.73
CA LEU A 4 1.88 -9.72 -3.16
C LEU A 4 1.29 -8.56 -3.98
N ALA A 5 1.56 -7.31 -3.57
CA ALA A 5 1.13 -6.14 -4.33
C ALA A 5 1.77 -6.10 -5.73
N ALA A 6 3.09 -6.38 -5.80
CA ALA A 6 3.81 -6.47 -7.06
C ALA A 6 3.24 -7.55 -7.97
N GLU A 7 3.04 -8.77 -7.46
CA GLU A 7 2.48 -9.90 -8.21
C GLU A 7 1.09 -9.57 -8.79
N ILE A 8 0.23 -8.91 -7.99
CA ILE A 8 -1.11 -8.51 -8.45
C ILE A 8 -1.00 -7.52 -9.61
N LEU A 9 -0.21 -6.45 -9.49
CA LEU A 9 -0.10 -5.43 -10.53
C LEU A 9 0.57 -5.98 -11.80
N LEU A 10 1.60 -6.82 -11.66
CA LEU A 10 2.25 -7.50 -12.79
C LEU A 10 1.27 -8.44 -13.52
N LYS A 11 0.50 -9.24 -12.78
CA LYS A 11 -0.51 -10.13 -13.35
C LYS A 11 -1.60 -9.36 -14.11
N ASN A 12 -1.88 -8.14 -13.67
CA ASN A 12 -2.81 -7.22 -14.34
C ASN A 12 -2.16 -6.41 -15.49
N GLY A 13 -0.91 -6.70 -15.84
CA GLY A 13 -0.21 -6.14 -16.99
C GLY A 13 0.29 -4.71 -16.81
N CYS A 14 0.38 -4.20 -15.58
CA CYS A 14 0.86 -2.85 -15.31
C CYS A 14 2.32 -2.67 -15.73
N LYS A 15 2.62 -1.52 -16.34
CA LYS A 15 3.94 -1.15 -16.87
C LYS A 15 4.49 0.14 -16.27
N LYS A 16 3.60 1.03 -15.81
CA LYS A 16 3.95 2.31 -15.20
C LYS A 16 3.12 2.48 -13.92
N ILE A 17 3.77 2.52 -12.78
CA ILE A 17 3.11 2.46 -11.49
C ILE A 17 3.47 3.68 -10.65
N VAL A 18 2.47 4.32 -10.06
CA VAL A 18 2.66 5.24 -8.94
C VAL A 18 2.76 4.44 -7.66
N HIS A 19 3.87 4.57 -6.98
CA HIS A 19 4.14 3.90 -5.72
C HIS A 19 4.28 4.93 -4.59
N PHE A 20 3.32 4.95 -3.70
CA PHE A 20 3.40 5.77 -2.49
C PHE A 20 4.16 5.03 -1.39
N ARG A 21 5.24 5.63 -0.93
CA ARG A 21 6.07 5.09 0.14
C ARG A 21 6.24 6.09 1.26
N GLY A 22 6.50 5.63 2.48
CA GLY A 22 6.85 6.51 3.58
C GLY A 22 8.31 7.00 3.49
N ALA A 23 8.60 8.11 4.17
CA ALA A 23 9.93 8.66 4.26
C ALA A 23 10.96 7.64 4.76
N THR A 24 12.06 7.49 4.05
CA THR A 24 13.08 6.45 4.27
C THR A 24 14.08 6.77 5.38
N ALA A 25 13.96 7.93 6.03
CA ALA A 25 14.89 8.40 7.05
C ALA A 25 14.94 7.57 8.35
N VAL A 26 14.00 6.63 8.54
CA VAL A 26 13.92 5.79 9.74
C VAL A 26 13.89 4.32 9.33
N GLU A 27 14.84 3.51 9.81
CA GLU A 27 14.77 2.06 9.65
C GLU A 27 13.53 1.51 10.33
N SER A 28 12.64 0.90 9.56
CA SER A 28 11.37 0.35 10.03
C SER A 28 10.98 -0.85 9.18
N PRO A 29 10.34 -1.87 9.76
CA PRO A 29 9.70 -2.95 9.00
C PRO A 29 8.69 -2.45 7.96
N TYR A 30 8.21 -1.22 8.14
CA TYR A 30 7.39 -0.50 7.16
C TYR A 30 8.10 -0.35 5.80
N HIS A 31 9.43 -0.17 5.80
CA HIS A 31 10.21 -0.02 4.57
C HIS A 31 10.42 -1.34 3.82
N GLU A 32 10.52 -2.47 4.52
CA GLU A 32 10.75 -3.79 3.90
C GLU A 32 9.74 -4.08 2.77
N ARG A 33 8.46 -3.70 2.96
CA ARG A 33 7.43 -3.91 1.93
C ARG A 33 7.65 -3.05 0.69
N HIS A 34 8.11 -1.82 0.88
CA HIS A 34 8.37 -0.88 -0.21
C HIS A 34 9.62 -1.27 -0.99
N PHE A 35 10.69 -1.68 -0.30
CA PHE A 35 11.90 -2.19 -0.93
C PHE A 35 11.65 -3.46 -1.75
N GLU A 36 10.92 -4.41 -1.19
CA GLU A 36 10.60 -5.66 -1.91
C GLU A 36 9.71 -5.39 -3.13
N PHE A 37 8.73 -4.49 -3.01
CA PHE A 37 7.90 -4.06 -4.14
C PHE A 37 8.76 -3.43 -5.23
N ALA A 38 9.56 -2.42 -4.90
CA ALA A 38 10.41 -1.71 -5.85
C ALA A 38 11.45 -2.63 -6.50
N ARG A 39 12.04 -3.56 -5.74
CA ARG A 39 12.97 -4.56 -6.26
C ARG A 39 12.33 -5.41 -7.35
N ILE A 40 11.15 -5.97 -7.07
CA ILE A 40 10.43 -6.83 -8.02
C ILE A 40 10.06 -6.04 -9.27
N MET A 41 9.53 -4.83 -9.13
CA MET A 41 9.16 -3.99 -10.27
C MET A 41 10.37 -3.69 -11.16
N LYS A 42 11.50 -3.35 -10.57
CA LYS A 42 12.76 -3.12 -11.30
C LYS A 42 13.24 -4.36 -12.04
N GLU A 43 13.18 -5.54 -11.40
CA GLU A 43 13.57 -6.82 -12.03
C GLU A 43 12.67 -7.20 -13.21
N GLN A 44 11.41 -6.78 -13.18
CA GLN A 44 10.44 -7.01 -14.25
C GLN A 44 10.39 -5.88 -15.30
N GLY A 45 11.26 -4.88 -15.18
CA GLY A 45 11.32 -3.75 -16.12
C GLY A 45 10.10 -2.84 -16.08
N VAL A 46 9.40 -2.78 -14.95
CA VAL A 46 8.24 -1.89 -14.73
C VAL A 46 8.72 -0.55 -14.19
N GLU A 47 8.26 0.53 -14.81
CA GLU A 47 8.57 1.89 -14.38
C GLU A 47 7.76 2.24 -13.13
N CYS A 48 8.45 2.75 -12.09
CA CYS A 48 7.80 3.24 -10.88
C CYS A 48 8.10 4.71 -10.65
N PHE A 49 7.05 5.50 -10.48
CA PHE A 49 7.14 6.85 -9.92
C PHE A 49 6.95 6.75 -8.42
N ASP A 50 8.05 6.85 -7.67
CA ASP A 50 8.02 6.81 -6.21
C ASP A 50 7.63 8.19 -5.65
N TYR A 51 6.48 8.25 -4.97
CA TYR A 51 6.07 9.43 -4.23
C TYR A 51 6.30 9.21 -2.72
N GLU A 52 7.20 10.00 -2.13
CA GLU A 52 7.53 9.90 -0.73
C GLU A 52 6.55 10.71 0.13
N LEU A 53 5.81 10.01 1.00
CA LEU A 53 4.91 10.61 1.97
C LEU A 53 5.69 11.08 3.19
N ALA A 54 5.38 12.28 3.71
CA ALA A 54 5.99 12.78 4.92
C ALA A 54 5.70 11.87 6.11
N TRP A 55 6.72 11.62 6.92
CA TRP A 55 6.57 10.91 8.19
C TRP A 55 5.64 11.70 9.13
N ASN A 56 4.84 11.00 9.93
CA ASN A 56 3.92 11.53 10.94
C ASN A 56 2.70 12.35 10.43
N LYS A 57 2.43 12.36 9.14
CA LYS A 57 1.21 12.98 8.60
C LYS A 57 0.27 11.89 8.09
N PHE A 58 -0.80 11.63 8.84
CA PHE A 58 -1.76 10.55 8.57
C PHE A 58 -3.21 11.07 8.50
N ASP A 59 -3.36 12.31 8.03
CA ASP A 59 -4.68 12.93 7.88
C ASP A 59 -5.11 13.02 6.40
N LEU A 60 -6.42 13.11 6.19
CA LEU A 60 -7.00 13.12 4.86
C LEU A 60 -6.59 14.36 4.05
N GLU A 61 -6.44 15.50 4.68
CA GLU A 61 -6.05 16.74 3.98
C GLU A 61 -4.62 16.66 3.46
N TYR A 62 -3.73 16.00 4.22
CA TYR A 62 -2.38 15.74 3.74
C TYR A 62 -2.39 14.78 2.54
N TYR A 63 -3.22 13.72 2.56
CA TYR A 63 -3.30 12.80 1.43
C TYR A 63 -3.87 13.45 0.17
N LYS A 64 -4.86 14.30 0.30
CA LYS A 64 -5.37 15.13 -0.82
C LYS A 64 -4.28 16.03 -1.39
N TYR A 65 -3.52 16.69 -0.52
CA TYR A 65 -2.37 17.50 -0.93
C TYR A 65 -1.33 16.65 -1.67
N ALA A 66 -0.94 15.50 -1.12
CA ALA A 66 0.05 14.60 -1.70
C ALA A 66 -0.39 14.10 -3.10
N VAL A 67 -1.66 13.74 -3.26
CA VAL A 67 -2.22 13.34 -4.55
C VAL A 67 -2.21 14.50 -5.54
N LYS A 68 -2.61 15.70 -5.12
CA LYS A 68 -2.55 16.89 -5.98
C LYS A 68 -1.11 17.17 -6.44
N ASP A 69 -0.16 17.19 -5.50
CA ASP A 69 1.26 17.41 -5.79
C ASP A 69 1.82 16.31 -6.73
N LEU A 70 1.40 15.05 -6.53
CA LEU A 70 1.74 13.97 -7.45
C LEU A 70 1.30 14.30 -8.88
N PHE A 71 0.04 14.66 -9.08
CA PHE A 71 -0.47 14.95 -10.42
C PHE A 71 0.16 16.21 -11.04
N ASP A 72 0.54 17.18 -10.22
CA ASP A 72 1.29 18.36 -10.69
C ASP A 72 2.72 17.98 -11.14
N ARG A 73 3.31 16.93 -10.57
CA ARG A 73 4.66 16.44 -10.93
C ARG A 73 4.67 15.44 -12.09
N LEU A 74 3.58 14.72 -12.31
CA LEU A 74 3.52 13.70 -13.35
C LEU A 74 3.55 14.30 -14.77
N ASP A 75 3.03 15.53 -14.90
CA ASP A 75 2.92 16.23 -16.17
C ASP A 75 2.25 15.34 -17.23
N GLU A 76 2.97 14.92 -18.26
CA GLU A 76 2.46 14.02 -19.30
C GLU A 76 2.73 12.53 -19.01
N TRP A 77 3.33 12.19 -17.86
CA TRP A 77 3.62 10.80 -17.54
C TRP A 77 2.33 10.05 -17.17
N GLU A 78 1.95 9.12 -18.01
CA GLU A 78 0.78 8.29 -17.78
C GLU A 78 1.14 7.01 -17.01
N PHE A 79 0.30 6.62 -16.08
CA PHE A 79 0.45 5.38 -15.31
C PHE A 79 -0.79 4.49 -15.43
N ASP A 80 -0.59 3.20 -15.22
CA ASP A 80 -1.62 2.15 -15.32
C ASP A 80 -1.76 1.35 -14.02
N GLY A 81 -0.97 1.69 -12.99
CA GLY A 81 -1.01 1.06 -11.67
C GLY A 81 -0.80 2.02 -10.51
N ILE A 82 -1.41 1.72 -9.37
CA ILE A 82 -1.27 2.45 -8.11
C ILE A 82 -0.97 1.44 -7.00
N PHE A 83 0.02 1.74 -6.16
CA PHE A 83 0.28 1.03 -4.91
C PHE A 83 0.58 2.02 -3.78
N GLY A 84 -0.14 1.90 -2.67
CA GLY A 84 0.04 2.74 -1.48
C GLY A 84 -0.76 2.22 -0.29
N THR A 85 -0.72 2.93 0.84
CA THR A 85 -1.62 2.65 1.97
C THR A 85 -3.07 3.00 1.60
N ASP A 86 -4.04 2.46 2.35
CA ASP A 86 -5.46 2.53 1.99
C ASP A 86 -5.93 3.94 1.59
N LEU A 87 -5.71 4.93 2.46
CA LEU A 87 -6.25 6.28 2.24
C LEU A 87 -5.64 6.98 1.04
N VAL A 88 -4.32 6.94 0.90
CA VAL A 88 -3.65 7.63 -0.22
C VAL A 88 -3.92 6.92 -1.56
N ALA A 89 -3.98 5.58 -1.57
CA ALA A 89 -4.33 4.82 -2.75
C ALA A 89 -5.77 5.11 -3.21
N ILE A 90 -6.72 5.18 -2.26
CA ILE A 90 -8.12 5.55 -2.53
C ILE A 90 -8.21 6.97 -3.08
N GLU A 91 -7.53 7.94 -2.46
CA GLU A 91 -7.58 9.32 -2.94
C GLU A 91 -6.98 9.48 -4.34
N CYS A 92 -5.87 8.78 -4.61
CA CYS A 92 -5.29 8.74 -5.96
C CYS A 92 -6.24 8.09 -6.97
N MET A 93 -6.89 6.97 -6.62
CA MET A 93 -7.93 6.33 -7.43
C MET A 93 -9.09 7.30 -7.74
N ASN A 94 -9.55 8.02 -6.73
CA ASN A 94 -10.62 9.01 -6.89
C ASN A 94 -10.21 10.13 -7.87
N GLU A 95 -8.97 10.61 -7.79
CA GLU A 95 -8.47 11.62 -8.71
C GLU A 95 -8.39 11.09 -10.16
N VAL A 96 -7.93 9.85 -10.34
CA VAL A 96 -7.93 9.17 -11.64
C VAL A 96 -9.36 9.12 -12.24
N ILE A 97 -10.35 8.77 -11.41
CA ILE A 97 -11.77 8.72 -11.84
C ILE A 97 -12.27 10.13 -12.16
N ARG A 98 -11.96 11.15 -11.36
CA ARG A 98 -12.31 12.55 -11.63
C ARG A 98 -11.74 13.04 -12.95
N ARG A 99 -10.61 12.50 -13.39
CA ARG A 99 -9.99 12.75 -14.71
C ARG A 99 -10.53 11.86 -15.83
N HIS A 100 -11.70 11.25 -15.63
CA HIS A 100 -12.43 10.42 -16.61
C HIS A 100 -11.68 9.15 -17.06
N LYS A 101 -10.67 8.70 -16.33
CA LYS A 101 -10.05 7.38 -16.54
C LYS A 101 -10.83 6.31 -15.78
N LYS A 102 -10.83 5.09 -16.30
CA LYS A 102 -11.61 3.96 -15.76
C LYS A 102 -10.73 3.06 -14.89
N VAL A 103 -11.21 2.76 -13.67
CA VAL A 103 -10.62 1.76 -12.79
C VAL A 103 -11.55 0.53 -12.80
N PRO A 104 -11.06 -0.67 -13.10
CA PRO A 104 -9.64 -1.08 -13.29
C PRO A 104 -9.16 -1.03 -14.74
N LYS A 105 -9.98 -0.63 -15.71
CA LYS A 105 -9.65 -0.77 -17.14
C LYS A 105 -8.35 -0.04 -17.51
N ASP A 106 -8.28 1.26 -17.21
CA ASP A 106 -7.15 2.10 -17.59
C ASP A 106 -6.08 2.09 -16.49
N VAL A 107 -6.49 2.17 -15.21
CA VAL A 107 -5.61 2.16 -14.05
C VAL A 107 -6.07 1.12 -13.04
N LYS A 108 -5.15 0.27 -12.56
CA LYS A 108 -5.39 -0.70 -11.48
C LYS A 108 -4.91 -0.11 -10.16
N CYS A 109 -5.60 -0.43 -9.07
CA CYS A 109 -5.23 0.07 -7.76
C CYS A 109 -5.13 -1.08 -6.75
N VAL A 110 -4.01 -1.16 -6.06
CA VAL A 110 -3.78 -2.07 -4.92
C VAL A 110 -3.45 -1.23 -3.70
N ALA A 111 -4.19 -1.44 -2.62
CA ALA A 111 -3.97 -0.79 -1.34
C ALA A 111 -3.25 -1.71 -0.34
N TYR A 112 -2.63 -1.12 0.66
CA TYR A 112 -2.04 -1.83 1.80
C TYR A 112 -2.68 -1.33 3.10
N ASP A 113 -2.88 -2.21 4.00
CA ASP A 113 -3.46 -2.26 5.34
C ASP A 113 -4.79 -3.03 5.33
N GLY A 114 -5.61 -2.85 4.31
CA GLY A 114 -6.84 -3.59 4.10
C GLY A 114 -7.92 -3.29 5.14
N THR A 115 -8.00 -2.04 5.59
CA THR A 115 -9.04 -1.59 6.52
C THR A 115 -10.43 -1.63 5.86
N TYR A 116 -11.49 -1.41 6.62
CA TYR A 116 -12.86 -1.46 6.12
C TYR A 116 -13.15 -0.42 5.03
N ILE A 117 -12.41 0.70 5.01
CA ILE A 117 -12.61 1.78 4.05
C ILE A 117 -12.45 1.30 2.60
N THR A 118 -11.55 0.32 2.36
CA THR A 118 -11.32 -0.24 1.03
C THR A 118 -12.50 -1.06 0.49
N GLN A 119 -13.46 -1.41 1.36
CA GLN A 119 -14.66 -2.17 1.01
C GLN A 119 -15.88 -1.29 0.75
N ILE A 120 -15.91 -0.08 1.34
CA ILE A 120 -17.06 0.82 1.26
C ILE A 120 -16.95 1.86 0.15
N VAL A 121 -15.76 2.03 -0.43
CA VAL A 121 -15.56 2.90 -1.60
C VAL A 121 -15.99 2.21 -2.90
N GLU A 122 -16.28 3.01 -3.93
CA GLU A 122 -16.69 2.50 -5.26
C GLU A 122 -15.71 2.96 -6.34
N PRO A 123 -15.06 2.04 -7.07
CA PRO A 123 -15.05 0.59 -6.86
C PRO A 123 -14.31 0.19 -5.56
N SER A 124 -14.71 -0.95 -4.96
CA SER A 124 -14.01 -1.49 -3.80
C SER A 124 -12.58 -1.87 -4.16
N VAL A 125 -11.64 -1.56 -3.26
CA VAL A 125 -10.20 -1.65 -3.57
C VAL A 125 -9.63 -3.02 -3.24
N THR A 126 -8.90 -3.61 -4.19
CA THR A 126 -8.06 -4.79 -3.95
C THR A 126 -6.97 -4.43 -2.95
N SER A 127 -6.86 -5.18 -1.86
CA SER A 127 -6.02 -4.78 -0.73
C SER A 127 -5.17 -5.93 -0.19
N ILE A 128 -3.96 -5.60 0.22
CA ILE A 128 -3.13 -6.44 1.07
C ILE A 128 -3.57 -6.21 2.52
N VAL A 129 -4.16 -7.23 3.13
CA VAL A 129 -4.81 -7.13 4.44
C VAL A 129 -3.85 -7.56 5.53
N GLN A 130 -3.63 -6.68 6.51
CA GLN A 130 -2.87 -7.00 7.71
C GLN A 130 -3.74 -7.82 8.69
N PRO A 131 -3.18 -8.82 9.37
CA PRO A 131 -3.90 -9.64 10.36
C PRO A 131 -4.00 -8.92 11.71
N ILE A 132 -4.73 -7.79 11.76
CA ILE A 132 -4.76 -6.88 12.91
C ILE A 132 -5.22 -7.58 14.20
N LYS A 133 -6.20 -8.49 14.09
CA LYS A 133 -6.70 -9.23 15.26
C LYS A 133 -5.63 -10.16 15.85
N GLU A 134 -4.91 -10.87 14.98
CA GLU A 134 -3.84 -11.77 15.34
C GLU A 134 -2.64 -10.99 15.90
N LEU A 135 -2.30 -9.84 15.29
CA LEU A 135 -1.28 -8.92 15.80
C LEU A 135 -1.63 -8.42 17.21
N ALA A 136 -2.87 -8.00 17.43
CA ALA A 136 -3.32 -7.55 18.75
C ALA A 136 -3.27 -8.67 19.81
N LYS A 137 -3.71 -9.88 19.46
CA LYS A 137 -3.64 -11.04 20.36
C LYS A 137 -2.21 -11.38 20.74
N GLU A 138 -1.32 -11.40 19.75
CA GLU A 138 0.09 -11.75 19.97
C GLU A 138 0.81 -10.66 20.78
N ALA A 139 0.55 -9.39 20.50
CA ALA A 139 1.06 -8.29 21.32
C ALA A 139 0.60 -8.38 22.78
N ALA A 140 -0.69 -8.62 22.99
CA ALA A 140 -1.24 -8.79 24.34
C ALA A 140 -0.62 -10.00 25.07
N ARG A 141 -0.45 -11.14 24.38
CA ARG A 141 0.23 -12.32 24.95
C ARG A 141 1.64 -11.99 25.40
N LEU A 142 2.44 -11.35 24.54
CA LEU A 142 3.82 -10.98 24.85
C LEU A 142 3.91 -10.01 26.01
N ILE A 143 3.01 -9.01 26.07
CA ILE A 143 2.96 -8.06 27.19
C ILE A 143 2.62 -8.78 28.51
N CYS A 144 1.62 -9.65 28.52
CA CYS A 144 1.25 -10.42 29.71
C CYS A 144 2.41 -11.31 30.19
N GLU A 145 3.12 -11.96 29.28
CA GLU A 145 4.26 -12.80 29.64
C GLU A 145 5.43 -11.97 30.21
N LEU A 146 5.72 -10.78 29.65
CA LEU A 146 6.71 -9.85 30.18
C LEU A 146 6.35 -9.38 31.59
N VAL A 147 5.09 -9.02 31.83
CA VAL A 147 4.61 -8.60 33.16
C VAL A 147 4.77 -9.74 34.18
N ASN A 148 4.58 -11.00 33.76
CA ASN A 148 4.76 -12.18 34.59
C ASN A 148 6.24 -12.63 34.73
N GLY A 149 7.19 -11.80 34.32
CA GLY A 149 8.63 -12.03 34.51
C GLY A 149 9.31 -12.86 33.43
N LYS A 150 8.64 -13.20 32.32
CA LYS A 150 9.28 -13.83 31.18
C LYS A 150 10.17 -12.83 30.46
N THR A 151 11.36 -13.24 30.09
CA THR A 151 12.32 -12.41 29.33
C THR A 151 12.45 -12.92 27.92
N TYR A 152 12.46 -11.98 26.95
CA TYR A 152 12.70 -12.28 25.55
C TYR A 152 14.03 -11.66 25.09
N LYS A 153 14.85 -12.45 24.42
CA LYS A 153 16.06 -11.95 23.73
C LYS A 153 15.74 -11.86 22.24
N ASN A 154 15.42 -10.65 21.77
CA ASN A 154 15.25 -10.35 20.34
C ASN A 154 14.28 -11.27 19.57
N GLU A 155 13.19 -11.70 20.19
CA GLU A 155 12.15 -12.44 19.46
C GLU A 155 11.38 -11.51 18.52
N LYS A 156 11.47 -11.80 17.22
CA LYS A 156 10.65 -11.16 16.18
C LYS A 156 9.52 -12.10 15.80
N VAL A 157 8.29 -11.72 16.11
CA VAL A 157 7.10 -12.45 15.65
C VAL A 157 6.63 -11.84 14.35
N THR A 158 6.58 -12.65 13.29
CA THR A 158 6.11 -12.23 11.97
C THR A 158 4.80 -12.94 11.63
N LEU A 159 3.77 -12.16 11.31
CA LEU A 159 2.48 -12.68 10.88
C LEU A 159 2.28 -12.44 9.38
N GLY A 160 1.67 -13.43 8.71
CA GLY A 160 1.39 -13.35 7.28
C GLY A 160 0.25 -12.36 6.97
N VAL A 161 0.37 -11.64 5.86
CA VAL A 161 -0.71 -10.84 5.29
C VAL A 161 -1.52 -11.68 4.30
N SER A 162 -2.74 -11.26 3.98
CA SER A 162 -3.61 -11.89 2.97
C SER A 162 -4.01 -10.90 1.89
N VAL A 163 -4.58 -11.40 0.80
CA VAL A 163 -5.16 -10.58 -0.26
C VAL A 163 -6.67 -10.59 -0.14
N ARG A 164 -7.29 -9.42 -0.12
CA ARG A 164 -8.72 -9.26 -0.31
C ARG A 164 -8.96 -8.66 -1.70
N LYS A 165 -9.60 -9.43 -2.56
CA LYS A 165 -9.99 -8.96 -3.89
C LYS A 165 -11.06 -7.89 -3.79
N GLY A 166 -10.86 -6.81 -4.53
CA GLY A 166 -11.82 -5.75 -4.79
C GLY A 166 -12.12 -5.68 -6.30
N ARG A 167 -12.64 -4.56 -6.72
CA ARG A 167 -12.99 -4.30 -8.12
C ARG A 167 -12.01 -3.34 -8.82
N THR A 168 -10.88 -3.06 -8.21
CA THR A 168 -9.82 -2.20 -8.77
C THR A 168 -8.71 -2.95 -9.48
N THR A 169 -8.84 -4.28 -9.59
CA THR A 169 -8.00 -5.15 -10.42
C THR A 169 -8.86 -6.07 -11.28
N MET A 170 -8.33 -6.60 -12.38
CA MET A 170 -9.09 -7.40 -13.36
C MET A 170 -9.33 -8.85 -12.90
N GLU A 171 -8.48 -9.37 -12.00
CA GLU A 171 -8.56 -10.73 -11.44
C GLU A 171 -8.29 -10.76 -9.92
#